data_c67114b3a500a3ff4218e85b25a03081
#
_entry.id   c67114b3a500a3ff4218e85b25a03081
#
_cell.length_a   1.000
_cell.length_b   1.000
_cell.length_c   1.000
_cell.angle_alpha   90.00
_cell.angle_beta   90.00
_cell.angle_gamma   90.00
#
_symmetry.space_group_name_H-M   'P 1'
#
loop_
_entity.id
_entity.type
_entity.pdbx_description
1 polymer ?
#
loop_
_entity_poly.entity_id
_entity_poly.type
_entity_poly.pdbx_seq_one_letter_code
_entity_poly.pdbx_strand_id
1 'polypeptide(L)'
;FVTNFLFGQQGDEKEKQKDLLSSLNWKQWSPDVVPLYSPEESLSKIAVAPGFRVELVAHEPMIKDPVFVDWDDEGRMWVGELRTYMMDLDGTGEDRRMSRVMVLEDTDQDGVMDKATPFLEDMLNVRSLAFVNGGVLVVETGGLWFCRDKDGDLRCDDRKKLFDFATSAIDNIEHAENGLH
;
A
#
# COMPACT_ATOMS: atom_id res chain seq x y z
N PHE A 1 -23.73 -15.75 6.63
CA PHE A 1 -24.61 -15.87 7.82
C PHE A 1 -23.92 -15.41 9.12
N VAL A 2 -22.89 -14.61 9.07
CA VAL A 2 -22.20 -14.06 10.27
C VAL A 2 -22.24 -12.54 10.31
N THR A 3 -22.78 -11.87 9.30
CA THR A 3 -22.68 -10.40 9.14
C THR A 3 -23.76 -9.60 9.87
N ASN A 4 -24.73 -10.24 10.54
CA ASN A 4 -25.83 -9.53 11.23
C ASN A 4 -25.74 -9.47 12.76
N PHE A 5 -24.60 -9.84 13.36
CA PHE A 5 -24.46 -9.84 14.81
C PHE A 5 -23.60 -8.69 15.37
N LEU A 6 -23.14 -7.77 14.54
CA LEU A 6 -22.18 -6.73 14.98
C LEU A 6 -22.78 -5.35 15.22
N PHE A 7 -24.09 -5.15 15.07
CA PHE A 7 -24.70 -3.83 15.29
C PHE A 7 -25.96 -3.94 16.15
N GLY A 8 -25.79 -4.19 17.43
CA GLY A 8 -26.91 -4.11 18.34
C GLY A 8 -26.55 -4.31 19.79
N GLN A 9 -26.42 -3.21 20.47
CA GLN A 9 -26.51 -3.05 21.94
C GLN A 9 -25.25 -3.11 22.76
N GLN A 10 -25.07 -2.02 23.45
CA GLN A 10 -23.95 -1.62 24.28
C GLN A 10 -23.90 -2.39 25.60
N GLY A 11 -22.71 -2.66 26.07
CA GLY A 11 -22.41 -3.12 27.41
C GLY A 11 -22.22 -4.64 27.50
N ASP A 12 -23.28 -5.40 27.56
CA ASP A 12 -23.24 -6.86 27.79
C ASP A 12 -22.63 -7.66 26.63
N GLU A 13 -22.74 -7.15 25.40
CA GLU A 13 -22.20 -7.85 24.22
C GLU A 13 -20.69 -7.69 24.10
N LYS A 14 -20.14 -6.55 24.53
CA LYS A 14 -18.68 -6.36 24.55
C LYS A 14 -18.02 -7.26 25.57
N GLU A 15 -18.66 -7.50 26.69
CA GLU A 15 -18.15 -8.40 27.71
C GLU A 15 -18.23 -9.86 27.27
N LYS A 16 -19.36 -10.27 26.65
CA LYS A 16 -19.50 -11.59 26.04
C LYS A 16 -18.54 -11.84 24.88
N GLN A 17 -18.28 -10.82 24.08
CA GLN A 17 -17.30 -10.89 22.99
C GLN A 17 -15.88 -11.00 23.51
N LYS A 18 -15.56 -10.28 24.60
CA LYS A 18 -14.27 -10.39 25.28
C LYS A 18 -14.07 -11.78 25.89
N ASP A 19 -15.11 -12.35 26.50
CA ASP A 19 -15.08 -13.71 27.04
C ASP A 19 -14.95 -14.76 25.92
N LEU A 20 -15.66 -14.58 24.82
CA LEU A 20 -15.54 -15.46 23.66
C LEU A 20 -14.12 -15.39 23.07
N LEU A 21 -13.58 -14.19 22.90
CA LEU A 21 -12.22 -14.00 22.43
C LEU A 21 -11.17 -14.55 23.38
N SER A 22 -11.39 -14.42 24.70
CA SER A 22 -10.49 -14.99 25.72
C SER A 22 -10.54 -16.51 25.77
N SER A 23 -11.66 -17.12 25.38
CA SER A 23 -11.82 -18.57 25.30
C SER A 23 -11.19 -19.20 24.06
N LEU A 24 -10.91 -18.39 23.06
CA LEU A 24 -10.21 -18.86 21.87
C LEU A 24 -8.74 -19.14 22.22
N ASN A 25 -8.31 -20.36 21.95
CA ASN A 25 -6.91 -20.72 22.14
C ASN A 25 -6.07 -20.17 20.97
N TRP A 26 -5.71 -18.88 21.05
CA TRP A 26 -4.91 -18.21 20.02
C TRP A 26 -3.61 -18.94 19.70
N LYS A 27 -3.06 -19.70 20.65
CA LYS A 27 -1.86 -20.50 20.42
C LYS A 27 -2.10 -21.65 19.43
N GLN A 28 -3.35 -22.12 19.30
CA GLN A 28 -3.72 -23.11 18.29
C GLN A 28 -3.85 -22.49 16.88
N TRP A 29 -4.12 -21.17 16.82
CA TRP A 29 -4.33 -20.43 15.58
C TRP A 29 -3.12 -19.57 15.20
N SER A 30 -2.18 -19.41 16.13
CA SER A 30 -0.90 -18.78 15.79
C SER A 30 -0.14 -19.79 14.94
N PRO A 31 -0.01 -19.58 13.63
CA PRO A 31 0.91 -20.41 12.87
C PRO A 31 2.28 -20.27 13.55
N ASP A 32 2.99 -21.37 13.68
CA ASP A 32 4.43 -21.31 13.90
C ASP A 32 4.98 -20.22 12.99
N VAL A 33 5.92 -19.41 13.49
CA VAL A 33 6.49 -18.27 12.75
C VAL A 33 6.68 -18.68 11.30
N VAL A 34 5.85 -18.09 10.41
CA VAL A 34 5.94 -18.40 8.98
C VAL A 34 7.35 -17.98 8.55
N PRO A 35 8.17 -18.88 8.02
CA PRO A 35 9.50 -18.53 7.59
C PRO A 35 9.41 -17.47 6.50
N LEU A 36 10.29 -16.48 6.55
CA LEU A 36 10.43 -15.52 5.48
C LEU A 36 10.96 -16.28 4.25
N TYR A 37 10.15 -16.28 3.19
CA TYR A 37 10.56 -16.87 1.92
C TYR A 37 11.39 -15.88 1.10
N SER A 38 12.35 -16.37 0.36
CA SER A 38 12.97 -15.56 -0.70
C SER A 38 11.95 -15.20 -1.78
N PRO A 39 12.21 -14.19 -2.61
CA PRO A 39 11.34 -13.87 -3.74
C PRO A 39 11.08 -15.08 -4.66
N GLU A 40 12.10 -15.89 -4.95
CA GLU A 40 12.02 -17.08 -5.78
C GLU A 40 11.22 -18.21 -5.10
N GLU A 41 11.40 -18.39 -3.79
CA GLU A 41 10.61 -19.34 -3.01
C GLU A 41 9.15 -18.94 -2.97
N SER A 42 8.85 -17.64 -2.79
CA SER A 42 7.49 -17.09 -2.82
C SER A 42 6.84 -17.32 -4.19
N LEU A 43 7.55 -17.00 -5.27
CA LEU A 43 7.11 -17.23 -6.64
C LEU A 43 6.73 -18.70 -6.89
N SER A 44 7.55 -19.64 -6.39
CA SER A 44 7.33 -21.08 -6.55
C SER A 44 6.05 -21.61 -5.89
N LYS A 45 5.48 -20.87 -4.95
CA LYS A 45 4.26 -21.23 -4.20
C LYS A 45 2.97 -20.69 -4.80
N ILE A 46 3.08 -19.81 -5.79
CA ILE A 46 1.89 -19.22 -6.45
C ILE A 46 1.40 -20.19 -7.52
N ALA A 47 0.14 -20.62 -7.35
CA ALA A 47 -0.54 -21.46 -8.33
C ALA A 47 -1.38 -20.57 -9.26
N VAL A 48 -1.24 -20.77 -10.56
CA VAL A 48 -1.99 -20.06 -11.60
C VAL A 48 -2.80 -21.02 -12.47
N ALA A 49 -3.82 -20.49 -13.14
CA ALA A 49 -4.62 -21.27 -14.07
C ALA A 49 -3.76 -21.74 -15.28
N PRO A 50 -4.15 -22.87 -15.93
CA PRO A 50 -3.46 -23.32 -17.13
C PRO A 50 -3.41 -22.25 -18.23
N GLY A 51 -2.24 -22.07 -18.84
CA GLY A 51 -1.98 -21.07 -19.87
C GLY A 51 -1.49 -19.71 -19.33
N PHE A 52 -1.39 -19.56 -18.01
CA PHE A 52 -0.79 -18.39 -17.36
C PHE A 52 0.54 -18.76 -16.72
N ARG A 53 1.39 -17.76 -16.57
CA ARG A 53 2.62 -17.83 -15.78
C ARG A 53 2.70 -16.62 -14.87
N VAL A 54 3.39 -16.75 -13.74
CA VAL A 54 3.75 -15.65 -12.85
C VAL A 54 5.20 -15.31 -13.07
N GLU A 55 5.49 -14.03 -13.14
CA GLU A 55 6.85 -13.51 -13.28
C GLU A 55 7.16 -12.57 -12.13
N LEU A 56 8.37 -12.61 -11.62
CA LEU A 56 8.86 -11.70 -10.59
C LEU A 56 9.41 -10.45 -11.28
N VAL A 57 8.73 -9.32 -11.14
CA VAL A 57 9.14 -8.06 -11.78
C VAL A 57 9.88 -7.12 -10.83
N ALA A 58 9.58 -7.16 -9.53
CA ALA A 58 10.28 -6.37 -8.51
C ALA A 58 10.08 -7.01 -7.12
N HIS A 59 11.02 -6.79 -6.23
CA HIS A 59 10.97 -7.26 -4.85
C HIS A 59 11.77 -6.36 -3.90
N GLU A 60 11.71 -6.63 -2.61
CA GLU A 60 12.58 -5.98 -1.63
C GLU A 60 14.08 -6.29 -1.90
N PRO A 61 14.96 -5.34 -1.72
CA PRO A 61 14.77 -4.03 -1.08
C PRO A 61 14.39 -2.89 -2.05
N MET A 62 14.16 -3.17 -3.34
CA MET A 62 13.86 -2.16 -4.35
C MET A 62 12.53 -1.45 -4.08
N ILE A 63 11.53 -2.20 -3.66
CA ILE A 63 10.22 -1.72 -3.21
C ILE A 63 9.93 -2.27 -1.81
N LYS A 64 9.06 -1.59 -1.06
CA LYS A 64 8.64 -2.03 0.27
C LYS A 64 7.16 -1.69 0.51
N ASP A 65 6.40 -2.66 1.05
CA ASP A 65 4.99 -2.50 1.40
C ASP A 65 4.14 -1.86 0.27
N PRO A 66 4.15 -2.42 -0.96
CA PRO A 66 3.44 -1.83 -2.10
C PRO A 66 1.93 -1.95 -1.91
N VAL A 67 1.17 -0.85 -2.15
CA VAL A 67 -0.30 -0.81 -2.05
C VAL A 67 -0.99 -0.58 -3.37
N PHE A 68 -0.30 -0.02 -4.35
CA PHE A 68 -0.77 0.08 -5.72
C PHE A 68 0.41 0.05 -6.70
N VAL A 69 0.11 -0.35 -7.90
CA VAL A 69 1.03 -0.33 -9.04
C VAL A 69 0.28 0.21 -10.24
N ASP A 70 0.94 1.08 -11.01
CA ASP A 70 0.46 1.57 -12.30
C ASP A 70 1.63 1.74 -13.27
N TRP A 71 1.34 1.96 -14.55
CA TRP A 71 2.35 2.05 -15.59
C TRP A 71 2.16 3.33 -16.39
N ASP A 72 3.25 4.02 -16.68
CA ASP A 72 3.20 5.17 -17.59
C ASP A 72 3.37 4.75 -19.06
N ASP A 73 3.23 5.74 -19.94
CA ASP A 73 3.32 5.54 -21.40
C ASP A 73 4.72 5.11 -21.86
N GLU A 74 5.74 5.31 -21.04
CA GLU A 74 7.11 4.88 -21.29
C GLU A 74 7.41 3.48 -20.76
N GLY A 75 6.43 2.82 -20.13
CA GLY A 75 6.56 1.47 -19.59
C GLY A 75 7.27 1.40 -18.25
N ARG A 76 7.44 2.52 -17.55
CA ARG A 76 7.97 2.54 -16.19
C ARG A 76 6.88 2.16 -15.20
N MET A 77 7.24 1.39 -14.19
CA MET A 77 6.34 0.94 -13.14
C MET A 77 6.31 1.96 -11.98
N TRP A 78 5.14 2.45 -11.66
CA TRP A 78 4.91 3.38 -10.56
C TRP A 78 4.30 2.65 -9.37
N VAL A 79 4.94 2.74 -8.21
CA VAL A 79 4.57 1.99 -7.01
C VAL A 79 4.34 2.93 -5.85
N GLY A 80 3.17 2.85 -5.23
CA GLY A 80 2.92 3.48 -3.94
C GLY A 80 3.31 2.56 -2.80
N GLU A 81 4.13 3.04 -1.89
CA GLU A 81 4.56 2.33 -0.70
C GLU A 81 3.88 2.87 0.56
N LEU A 82 3.18 2.00 1.28
CA LEU A 82 2.49 2.31 2.54
C LEU A 82 3.29 1.76 3.73
N ARG A 83 4.34 2.44 4.11
CA ARG A 83 5.43 1.92 4.95
C ARG A 83 5.19 1.95 6.47
N THR A 84 4.07 2.48 6.91
CA THR A 84 3.77 2.64 8.35
C THR A 84 2.45 2.02 8.77
N TYR A 85 1.73 1.38 7.85
CA TYR A 85 0.44 0.79 8.13
C TYR A 85 0.58 -0.54 8.88
N MET A 86 -0.12 -0.67 10.02
CA MET A 86 -0.20 -1.89 10.84
C MET A 86 1.16 -2.52 11.19
N MET A 87 2.15 -1.68 11.52
CA MET A 87 3.46 -2.16 11.97
C MET A 87 3.39 -2.92 13.30
N ASP A 88 2.36 -2.64 14.09
CA ASP A 88 1.98 -3.35 15.29
C ASP A 88 0.44 -3.32 15.48
N LEU A 89 -0.05 -4.02 16.51
CA LEU A 89 -1.49 -4.12 16.78
C LEU A 89 -2.10 -2.81 17.32
N ASP A 90 -1.28 -1.91 17.79
CA ASP A 90 -1.71 -0.61 18.35
C ASP A 90 -1.68 0.50 17.30
N GLY A 91 -1.24 0.21 16.06
CA GLY A 91 -1.11 1.19 14.99
C GLY A 91 -0.02 2.24 15.25
N THR A 92 1.03 1.88 16.00
CA THR A 92 2.07 2.82 16.40
C THR A 92 2.84 3.35 15.19
N GLY A 93 2.78 4.66 14.98
CA GLY A 93 3.55 5.34 13.93
C GLY A 93 2.85 5.43 12.59
N GLU A 94 1.57 5.08 12.49
CA GLU A 94 0.76 5.25 11.27
C GLU A 94 0.56 6.72 10.87
N ASP A 95 0.76 7.64 11.81
CA ASP A 95 0.76 9.09 11.61
C ASP A 95 2.08 9.64 11.01
N ARG A 96 3.08 8.78 10.84
CA ARG A 96 4.38 9.19 10.27
C ARG A 96 4.30 9.30 8.76
N ARG A 97 4.92 10.34 8.24
CA ARG A 97 5.01 10.61 6.80
C ARG A 97 6.17 9.82 6.19
N MET A 98 6.04 8.51 6.09
CA MET A 98 7.08 7.60 5.56
C MET A 98 6.69 6.92 4.25
N SER A 99 5.43 7.09 3.82
CA SER A 99 4.96 6.59 2.54
C SER A 99 5.60 7.37 1.39
N ARG A 100 5.71 6.74 0.24
CA ARG A 100 6.32 7.34 -0.94
C ARG A 100 5.77 6.75 -2.23
N VAL A 101 6.02 7.43 -3.34
CA VAL A 101 5.80 6.94 -4.70
C VAL A 101 7.16 6.67 -5.32
N MET A 102 7.35 5.45 -5.81
CA MET A 102 8.56 5.00 -6.49
C MET A 102 8.30 4.89 -7.98
N VAL A 103 9.29 5.21 -8.81
CA VAL A 103 9.33 4.88 -10.23
C VAL A 103 10.41 3.85 -10.45
N LEU A 104 10.03 2.74 -11.07
CA LEU A 104 10.93 1.65 -11.41
C LEU A 104 11.09 1.54 -12.91
N GLU A 105 12.29 1.27 -13.34
CA GLU A 105 12.69 1.13 -14.73
C GLU A 105 13.31 -0.23 -14.95
N ASP A 106 12.96 -0.87 -16.06
CA ASP A 106 13.62 -2.04 -16.63
C ASP A 106 14.60 -1.52 -17.70
N THR A 107 15.86 -1.36 -17.34
CA THR A 107 16.83 -0.66 -18.21
C THR A 107 17.47 -1.57 -19.25
N ASP A 108 17.42 -2.87 -19.05
CA ASP A 108 17.97 -3.87 -19.99
C ASP A 108 16.89 -4.66 -20.75
N GLN A 109 15.60 -4.37 -20.46
CA GLN A 109 14.44 -4.93 -21.13
C GLN A 109 14.28 -6.45 -20.98
N ASP A 110 14.65 -6.98 -19.83
CA ASP A 110 14.51 -8.40 -19.51
C ASP A 110 13.16 -8.72 -18.83
N GLY A 111 12.37 -7.72 -18.49
CA GLY A 111 11.07 -7.82 -17.82
C GLY A 111 11.15 -7.71 -16.30
N VAL A 112 12.34 -7.48 -15.75
CA VAL A 112 12.57 -7.27 -14.31
C VAL A 112 13.04 -5.84 -14.08
N MET A 113 12.48 -5.19 -13.08
CA MET A 113 12.90 -3.83 -12.72
C MET A 113 14.29 -3.86 -12.09
N ASP A 114 15.19 -3.03 -12.59
CA ASP A 114 16.58 -2.99 -12.13
C ASP A 114 17.00 -1.62 -11.56
N LYS A 115 16.20 -0.58 -11.79
CA LYS A 115 16.45 0.75 -11.26
C LYS A 115 15.19 1.30 -10.58
N ALA A 116 15.34 1.92 -9.41
CA ALA A 116 14.26 2.53 -8.66
C ALA A 116 14.61 3.95 -8.24
N THR A 117 13.72 4.89 -8.54
CA THR A 117 13.85 6.32 -8.20
C THR A 117 12.67 6.71 -7.30
N PRO A 118 12.90 7.30 -6.12
CA PRO A 118 11.81 7.88 -5.34
C PRO A 118 11.33 9.17 -6.02
N PHE A 119 10.11 9.12 -6.56
CA PHE A 119 9.46 10.25 -7.20
C PHE A 119 8.95 11.26 -6.19
N LEU A 120 8.27 10.77 -5.16
CA LEU A 120 7.67 11.58 -4.12
C LEU A 120 7.83 10.90 -2.77
N GLU A 121 8.38 11.63 -1.81
CA GLU A 121 8.59 11.17 -0.44
C GLU A 121 7.78 12.00 0.56
N ASP A 122 7.89 11.71 1.84
CA ASP A 122 7.20 12.41 2.93
C ASP A 122 5.67 12.42 2.76
N MET A 123 5.10 11.29 2.35
CA MET A 123 3.66 11.10 2.21
C MET A 123 3.06 10.44 3.44
N LEU A 124 1.84 10.86 3.78
CA LEU A 124 1.05 10.19 4.81
C LEU A 124 0.10 9.18 4.14
N ASN A 125 0.44 7.89 4.24
CA ASN A 125 -0.41 6.81 3.74
C ASN A 125 -0.89 7.04 2.30
N VAL A 126 0.05 7.01 1.35
CA VAL A 126 -0.27 7.12 -0.08
C VAL A 126 -1.25 6.02 -0.51
N ARG A 127 -2.27 6.40 -1.31
CA ARG A 127 -3.41 5.52 -1.62
C ARG A 127 -3.59 5.23 -3.10
N SER A 128 -3.35 6.21 -3.94
CA SER A 128 -3.49 6.05 -5.39
C SER A 128 -2.76 7.15 -6.13
N LEU A 129 -2.54 6.92 -7.42
CA LEU A 129 -2.07 7.93 -8.35
C LEU A 129 -2.90 7.88 -9.65
N ALA A 130 -2.80 8.95 -10.43
CA ALA A 130 -3.29 8.98 -11.80
C ALA A 130 -2.39 9.88 -12.65
N PHE A 131 -2.04 9.42 -13.83
CA PHE A 131 -1.31 10.23 -14.80
C PHE A 131 -2.24 11.26 -15.43
N VAL A 132 -1.79 12.49 -15.49
CA VAL A 132 -2.51 13.61 -16.11
C VAL A 132 -1.55 14.42 -16.96
N ASN A 133 -2.10 15.23 -17.87
CA ASN A 133 -1.27 16.05 -18.74
C ASN A 133 -0.33 16.96 -17.91
N GLY A 134 0.96 16.72 -18.08
CA GLY A 134 2.04 17.49 -17.44
C GLY A 134 2.35 17.14 -16.00
N GLY A 135 1.89 15.98 -15.48
CA GLY A 135 2.25 15.53 -14.14
C GLY A 135 1.45 14.35 -13.65
N VAL A 136 1.45 14.17 -12.35
CA VAL A 136 0.81 13.05 -11.65
C VAL A 136 -0.07 13.58 -10.53
N LEU A 137 -1.30 13.09 -10.45
CA LEU A 137 -2.15 13.25 -9.26
C LEU A 137 -1.81 12.15 -8.26
N VAL A 138 -1.64 12.52 -6.99
CA VAL A 138 -1.36 11.56 -5.92
C VAL A 138 -2.31 11.82 -4.76
N VAL A 139 -2.97 10.76 -4.28
CA VAL A 139 -3.80 10.77 -3.09
C VAL A 139 -2.99 10.28 -1.90
N GLU A 140 -3.00 11.05 -0.84
CA GLU A 140 -2.57 10.63 0.49
C GLU A 140 -3.71 10.85 1.49
N THR A 141 -3.61 10.29 2.68
CA THR A 141 -4.55 10.60 3.77
C THR A 141 -4.62 12.12 3.98
N GLY A 142 -5.81 12.67 3.83
CA GLY A 142 -6.10 14.08 4.02
C GLY A 142 -5.82 14.98 2.82
N GLY A 143 -5.49 14.46 1.63
CA GLY A 143 -5.31 15.35 0.51
C GLY A 143 -5.03 14.75 -0.87
N LEU A 144 -5.37 15.55 -1.88
CA LEU A 144 -5.02 15.32 -3.28
C LEU A 144 -3.92 16.29 -3.68
N TRP A 145 -2.86 15.77 -4.27
CA TRP A 145 -1.72 16.52 -4.73
C TRP A 145 -1.54 16.40 -6.24
N PHE A 146 -1.09 17.48 -6.86
CA PHE A 146 -0.52 17.48 -8.19
C PHE A 146 0.98 17.59 -8.08
N CYS A 147 1.70 16.68 -8.71
CA CYS A 147 3.15 16.55 -8.68
C CYS A 147 3.71 16.58 -10.08
N ARG A 148 4.83 17.27 -10.28
CA ARG A 148 5.48 17.41 -11.57
C ARG A 148 6.99 17.25 -11.44
N ASP A 149 7.53 16.44 -12.33
CA ASP A 149 8.93 16.41 -12.70
C ASP A 149 9.14 17.45 -13.83
N LYS A 150 10.06 18.37 -13.67
CA LYS A 150 10.31 19.46 -14.64
C LYS A 150 11.57 19.26 -15.47
N ASP A 151 12.51 18.50 -14.97
CA ASP A 151 13.81 18.29 -15.61
C ASP A 151 14.05 16.86 -16.11
N GLY A 152 13.12 15.94 -15.85
CA GLY A 152 13.14 14.58 -16.36
C GLY A 152 13.98 13.61 -15.54
N ASP A 153 14.27 13.93 -14.27
CA ASP A 153 15.07 13.08 -13.39
C ASP A 153 14.24 12.05 -12.61
N LEU A 154 12.92 11.99 -12.86
CA LEU A 154 11.92 11.15 -12.20
C LEU A 154 11.72 11.48 -10.72
N ARG A 155 11.90 12.76 -10.37
CA ARG A 155 11.62 13.29 -9.03
C ARG A 155 10.61 14.43 -9.11
N CYS A 156 9.84 14.59 -8.06
CA CYS A 156 8.85 15.66 -8.00
C CYS A 156 9.51 16.98 -7.63
N ASP A 157 9.68 17.91 -8.61
CA ASP A 157 10.18 19.28 -8.40
C ASP A 157 9.11 20.25 -7.92
N ASP A 158 7.86 20.00 -8.30
CA ASP A 158 6.74 20.88 -8.04
C ASP A 158 5.57 20.10 -7.47
N ARG A 159 5.27 20.34 -6.21
CA ARG A 159 4.19 19.68 -5.48
C ARG A 159 3.16 20.71 -5.05
N LYS A 160 1.93 20.57 -5.54
CA LYS A 160 0.82 21.45 -5.22
C LYS A 160 -0.35 20.67 -4.64
N LYS A 161 -0.80 21.02 -3.44
CA LYS A 161 -2.04 20.49 -2.88
C LYS A 161 -3.23 21.10 -3.62
N LEU A 162 -4.09 20.24 -4.17
CA LEU A 162 -5.31 20.64 -4.88
C LEU A 162 -6.52 20.65 -3.98
N PHE A 163 -6.63 19.64 -3.12
CA PHE A 163 -7.74 19.49 -2.19
C PHE A 163 -7.26 19.03 -0.82
N ASP A 164 -7.91 19.52 0.22
CA ASP A 164 -7.90 18.98 1.56
C ASP A 164 -9.15 18.11 1.72
N PHE A 165 -8.95 16.81 1.97
CA PHE A 165 -10.04 15.95 2.36
C PHE A 165 -10.37 16.15 3.84
N ALA A 166 -11.64 16.01 4.21
CA ALA A 166 -12.05 16.13 5.59
C ALA A 166 -11.35 15.07 6.45
N THR A 167 -10.77 15.48 7.55
CA THR A 167 -9.84 14.71 8.39
C THR A 167 -10.44 13.55 9.18
N SER A 168 -11.69 13.17 8.94
CA SER A 168 -12.29 11.96 9.55
C SER A 168 -11.53 10.67 9.20
N ALA A 169 -10.71 10.70 8.17
CA ALA A 169 -9.88 9.57 7.75
C ALA A 169 -8.64 9.35 8.64
N ILE A 170 -8.23 10.32 9.45
CA ILE A 170 -7.10 10.15 10.38
C ILE A 170 -7.46 9.19 11.52
N ASP A 171 -8.73 9.14 11.89
CA ASP A 171 -9.22 8.23 12.94
C ASP A 171 -9.49 6.81 12.43
N ASN A 172 -9.49 6.60 11.10
CA ASN A 172 -9.71 5.30 10.49
C ASN A 172 -9.00 5.19 9.14
N ILE A 173 -7.73 4.86 9.20
CA ILE A 173 -6.85 4.72 8.03
C ILE A 173 -7.35 3.66 7.04
N GLU A 174 -8.03 2.62 7.50
CA GLU A 174 -8.56 1.55 6.64
C GLU A 174 -9.62 2.06 5.65
N HIS A 175 -10.37 3.08 6.04
CA HIS A 175 -11.46 3.67 5.25
C HIS A 175 -11.12 5.04 4.69
N ALA A 176 -9.82 5.35 4.56
CA ALA A 176 -9.37 6.57 3.93
C ALA A 176 -9.68 6.60 2.42
N GLU A 177 -9.59 7.78 1.85
CA GLU A 177 -9.80 8.02 0.42
C GLU A 177 -8.89 7.11 -0.43
N ASN A 178 -9.47 6.45 -1.42
CA ASN A 178 -8.74 5.63 -2.39
C ASN A 178 -9.38 5.74 -3.78
N GLY A 179 -8.60 5.36 -4.78
CA GLY A 179 -9.07 5.24 -6.16
C GLY A 179 -9.16 6.59 -6.89
N LEU A 180 -8.18 6.85 -7.75
CA LEU A 180 -8.29 7.77 -8.88
C LEU A 180 -8.51 6.91 -10.13
N HIS A 181 -9.65 7.08 -10.80
CA HIS A 181 -10.00 6.37 -12.03
C HIS A 181 -10.44 7.35 -13.10
#